data_a897da7af5cad35ead9a2c5f97ff3e6e
#
_entry.id   a897da7af5cad35ead9a2c5f97ff3e6e
#
_cell.length_a   1.000
_cell.length_b   1.000
_cell.length_c   1.000
_cell.angle_alpha   90.00
_cell.angle_beta   90.00
_cell.angle_gamma   90.00
#
_symmetry.space_group_name_H-M   'P 1'
#
loop_
_entity.id
_entity.type
_entity.pdbx_description
1 polymer ?
#
loop_
_entity_poly.entity_id
_entity_poly.type
_entity_poly.pdbx_seq_one_letter_code
_entity_poly.pdbx_strand_id
1 'polypeptide(L)'
;MRSETNKERVNNMQKLFLNAQKKQLIKKYNLQQKEDQVNQKVVVKLFNPNGVGTWNLTELNPNTNIAYGLSCLQEKELGYVDLNELTSFKSSLGLGIERDAWFPMNKKTLEDCKQL
;
A
#
# COMPACT_ATOMS: atom_id res chain seq x y z
N MET A 1 5.89 2.59 25.97
CA MET A 1 5.19 2.17 24.74
C MET A 1 5.61 0.73 24.40
N ARG A 2 4.65 -0.13 24.22
CA ARG A 2 4.92 -1.54 23.90
C ARG A 2 5.38 -1.66 22.44
N SER A 3 6.53 -2.30 22.20
CA SER A 3 6.98 -2.57 20.85
C SER A 3 6.16 -3.72 20.25
N GLU A 4 5.90 -3.63 18.94
CA GLU A 4 5.16 -4.63 18.22
C GLU A 4 5.99 -5.91 18.07
N THR A 5 5.37 -7.08 18.32
CA THR A 5 6.02 -8.36 18.11
C THR A 5 6.04 -8.71 16.62
N ASN A 6 6.94 -9.61 16.21
CA ASN A 6 6.97 -10.10 14.82
C ASN A 6 5.64 -10.74 14.42
N LYS A 7 4.99 -11.46 15.33
CA LYS A 7 3.70 -12.10 15.09
C LYS A 7 2.60 -11.06 14.83
N GLU A 8 2.55 -10.02 15.65
CA GLU A 8 1.59 -8.93 15.46
C GLU A 8 1.81 -8.22 14.14
N ARG A 9 3.06 -7.98 13.76
CA ARG A 9 3.42 -7.35 12.50
C ARG A 9 2.95 -8.17 11.31
N VAL A 10 3.18 -9.48 11.31
CA VAL A 10 2.74 -10.38 10.25
C VAL A 10 1.22 -10.39 10.14
N ASN A 11 0.51 -10.43 11.27
CA ASN A 11 -0.95 -10.40 11.28
C ASN A 11 -1.49 -9.08 10.71
N ASN A 12 -0.86 -7.95 11.05
CA ASN A 12 -1.26 -6.65 10.51
C ASN A 12 -1.04 -6.57 9.00
N MET A 13 0.08 -7.11 8.52
CA MET A 13 0.35 -7.18 7.08
C MET A 13 -0.69 -8.03 6.35
N GLN A 14 -1.11 -9.15 6.93
CA GLN A 14 -2.14 -10.00 6.34
C GLN A 14 -3.50 -9.30 6.25
N LYS A 15 -3.80 -8.39 7.18
CA LYS A 15 -5.04 -7.61 7.14
C LYS A 15 -5.02 -6.55 6.03
N LEU A 16 -3.84 -6.02 5.69
CA LEU A 16 -3.73 -5.00 4.65
C LEU A 16 -3.94 -5.58 3.25
N PHE A 17 -3.50 -6.81 3.02
CA PHE A 17 -3.51 -7.40 1.68
C PHE A 17 -4.19 -8.76 1.67
N LEU A 18 -4.96 -9.01 0.61
CA LEU A 18 -5.33 -10.38 0.26
C LEU A 18 -4.08 -11.10 -0.26
N ASN A 19 -4.04 -12.43 -0.12
CA ASN A 19 -2.91 -13.22 -0.60
C ASN A 19 -2.62 -12.98 -2.08
N ALA A 20 -3.66 -12.89 -2.91
CA ALA A 20 -3.51 -12.62 -4.34
C ALA A 20 -2.88 -11.25 -4.60
N GLN A 21 -3.27 -10.24 -3.81
CA GLN A 21 -2.71 -8.89 -3.94
C GLN A 21 -1.25 -8.87 -3.54
N LYS A 22 -0.90 -9.51 -2.43
CA LYS A 22 0.48 -9.57 -1.97
C LYS A 22 1.38 -10.28 -3.00
N LYS A 23 0.90 -11.38 -3.58
CA LYS A 23 1.64 -12.09 -4.62
C LYS A 23 1.87 -11.22 -5.84
N GLN A 24 0.86 -10.45 -6.27
CA GLN A 24 0.99 -9.54 -7.40
C GLN A 24 1.98 -8.41 -7.13
N LEU A 25 1.93 -7.82 -5.94
CA LEU A 25 2.85 -6.75 -5.55
C LEU A 25 4.30 -7.25 -5.60
N ILE A 26 4.56 -8.44 -5.05
CA ILE A 26 5.89 -9.02 -5.01
C ILE A 26 6.35 -9.41 -6.42
N LYS A 27 5.45 -9.98 -7.22
CA LYS A 27 5.76 -10.35 -8.60
C LYS A 27 6.18 -9.14 -9.42
N LYS A 28 5.47 -8.03 -9.30
CA LYS A 28 5.81 -6.80 -10.01
C LYS A 28 7.16 -6.25 -9.56
N TYR A 29 7.44 -6.30 -8.28
CA TYR A 29 8.75 -5.92 -7.76
C TYR A 29 9.86 -6.78 -8.36
N ASN A 30 9.68 -8.12 -8.38
CA ASN A 30 10.69 -9.04 -8.89
C ASN A 30 10.93 -8.88 -10.38
N LEU A 31 9.90 -8.51 -11.14
CA LEU A 31 10.04 -8.29 -12.58
C LEU A 31 10.79 -7.02 -12.91
N GLN A 32 10.92 -6.09 -11.95
CA GLN A 32 11.58 -4.80 -12.14
C GLN A 32 11.14 -4.16 -13.46
N GLN A 33 9.83 -4.01 -13.61
CA GLN A 33 9.28 -3.52 -14.87
C GLN A 33 9.87 -2.15 -15.21
N LYS A 34 10.46 -2.06 -16.40
CA LYS A 34 11.12 -0.85 -16.89
C LYS A 34 10.13 0.17 -17.46
N GLU A 35 8.84 -0.09 -17.35
CA GLU A 35 7.83 0.84 -17.82
C GLU A 35 7.83 2.10 -16.98
N ASP A 36 7.38 3.19 -17.60
CA ASP A 36 7.12 4.44 -16.90
C ASP A 36 6.22 4.15 -15.69
N GLN A 37 6.68 4.56 -14.51
CA GLN A 37 6.01 4.20 -13.25
C GLN A 37 4.57 4.70 -13.19
N VAL A 38 4.24 5.81 -13.81
CA VAL A 38 2.87 6.34 -13.81
C VAL A 38 1.90 5.44 -14.60
N ASN A 39 2.42 4.61 -15.51
CA ASN A 39 1.61 3.69 -16.31
C ASN A 39 1.48 2.30 -15.66
N GLN A 40 2.11 2.08 -14.51
CA GLN A 40 1.98 0.84 -13.76
C GLN A 40 0.54 0.66 -13.26
N LYS A 41 0.04 -0.56 -13.37
CA LYS A 41 -1.29 -0.89 -12.83
C LYS A 41 -1.26 -0.99 -11.31
N VAL A 42 -2.21 -0.36 -10.68
CA VAL A 42 -2.33 -0.39 -9.21
C VAL A 42 -2.92 -1.73 -8.79
N VAL A 43 -2.29 -2.37 -7.82
CA VAL A 43 -2.73 -3.66 -7.27
C VAL A 43 -3.72 -3.47 -6.14
N VAL A 44 -3.41 -2.54 -5.23
CA VAL A 44 -4.22 -2.34 -4.02
C VAL A 44 -4.23 -0.88 -3.63
N LYS A 45 -5.37 -0.44 -3.09
CA LYS A 45 -5.54 0.89 -2.51
C LYS A 45 -5.75 0.76 -1.01
N LEU A 46 -4.94 1.46 -0.24
CA LEU A 46 -5.09 1.59 1.20
C LEU A 46 -5.60 2.98 1.54
N PHE A 47 -6.28 3.13 2.66
CA PHE A 47 -6.77 4.44 3.08
C PHE A 47 -6.81 4.54 4.60
N ASN A 48 -6.80 5.79 5.07
CA ASN A 48 -6.99 6.11 6.48
C ASN A 48 -8.48 6.37 6.70
N PRO A 49 -9.20 5.47 7.40
CA PRO A 49 -10.65 5.61 7.56
C PRO A 49 -11.05 6.78 8.45
N ASN A 50 -10.10 7.36 9.15
CA ASN A 50 -10.38 8.38 10.17
C ASN A 50 -9.62 9.69 9.90
N GLY A 51 -9.26 9.94 8.65
CA GLY A 51 -8.51 11.15 8.32
C GLY A 51 -8.06 11.18 6.88
N VAL A 52 -7.04 12.00 6.62
CA VAL A 52 -6.48 12.15 5.29
C VAL A 52 -5.47 11.03 5.03
N GLY A 53 -5.49 10.49 3.84
CA GLY A 53 -4.45 9.57 3.37
C GLY A 53 -5.00 8.41 2.59
N THR A 54 -4.48 8.26 1.36
CA THR A 54 -4.66 7.06 0.54
C THR A 54 -3.31 6.67 -0.05
N TRP A 55 -3.13 5.37 -0.30
CA TRP A 55 -1.91 4.83 -0.87
C TRP A 55 -2.28 3.83 -1.95
N ASN A 56 -1.91 4.14 -3.19
CA ASN A 56 -2.17 3.28 -4.33
C ASN A 56 -0.88 2.56 -4.69
N LEU A 57 -0.81 1.25 -4.40
CA LEU A 57 0.44 0.50 -4.44
C LEU A 57 0.54 -0.38 -5.68
N THR A 58 1.74 -0.41 -6.29
CA THR A 58 2.00 -1.19 -7.50
C THR A 58 2.98 -2.33 -7.26
N GLU A 59 3.87 -2.22 -6.27
CA GLU A 59 4.86 -3.25 -6.00
C GLU A 59 5.29 -3.26 -4.54
N LEU A 60 5.85 -4.38 -4.10
CA LEU A 60 6.32 -4.57 -2.72
C LEU A 60 7.61 -5.37 -2.72
N ASN A 61 8.63 -4.82 -2.07
CA ASN A 61 9.85 -5.56 -1.74
C ASN A 61 9.60 -6.41 -0.49
N PRO A 62 9.56 -7.75 -0.62
CA PRO A 62 9.23 -8.61 0.53
C PRO A 62 10.31 -8.64 1.60
N ASN A 63 11.55 -8.27 1.26
CA ASN A 63 12.66 -8.31 2.21
C ASN A 63 12.67 -7.10 3.14
N THR A 64 12.19 -5.95 2.66
CA THR A 64 12.22 -4.70 3.41
C THR A 64 10.84 -4.22 3.85
N ASN A 65 9.77 -4.81 3.27
CA ASN A 65 8.39 -4.34 3.44
C ASN A 65 8.18 -2.90 2.96
N ILE A 66 8.99 -2.49 1.98
CA ILE A 66 8.83 -1.19 1.35
C ILE A 66 8.07 -1.37 0.04
N ALA A 67 6.95 -0.67 -0.08
CA ALA A 67 6.11 -0.67 -1.27
C ALA A 67 6.42 0.56 -2.12
N TYR A 68 5.92 0.57 -3.36
CA TYR A 68 5.98 1.74 -4.23
C TYR A 68 4.59 2.06 -4.75
N GLY A 69 4.29 3.33 -4.86
CA GLY A 69 3.03 3.79 -5.41
C GLY A 69 2.79 5.27 -5.25
N LEU A 70 1.51 5.63 -5.30
CA LEU A 70 1.06 7.01 -5.18
C LEU A 70 0.48 7.24 -3.78
N SER A 71 1.13 8.10 -3.02
CA SER A 71 0.64 8.53 -1.71
C SER A 71 -0.14 9.83 -1.87
N CYS A 72 -1.38 9.85 -1.39
CA CYS A 72 -2.25 11.03 -1.44
C CYS A 72 -2.53 11.47 -0.01
N LEU A 73 -1.67 12.33 0.52
CA LEU A 73 -1.82 12.95 1.83
C LEU A 73 -2.34 14.38 1.62
N GLN A 74 -1.52 15.38 1.88
CA GLN A 74 -1.87 16.75 1.51
C GLN A 74 -1.62 16.99 0.02
N GLU A 75 -0.60 16.33 -0.52
CA GLU A 75 -0.27 16.36 -1.94
C GLU A 75 -0.18 14.93 -2.45
N LYS A 76 -0.23 14.77 -3.77
CA LYS A 76 -0.10 13.48 -4.43
C LYS A 76 1.35 13.27 -4.84
N GLU A 77 1.99 12.26 -4.29
CA GLU A 77 3.41 11.99 -4.54
C GLU A 77 3.65 10.53 -4.89
N LEU A 78 4.40 10.31 -5.96
CA LEU A 78 4.93 8.99 -6.27
C LEU A 78 6.16 8.73 -5.40
N GLY A 79 6.28 7.53 -4.86
CA GLY A 79 7.43 7.19 -4.05
C GLY A 79 7.27 5.90 -3.27
N TYR A 80 8.19 5.70 -2.36
CA TYR A 80 8.26 4.52 -1.52
C TYR A 80 7.44 4.72 -0.25
N VAL A 81 6.83 3.62 0.19
CA VAL A 81 5.97 3.59 1.37
C VAL A 81 6.44 2.46 2.27
N ASP A 82 6.80 2.80 3.50
CA ASP A 82 7.20 1.80 4.50
C ASP A 82 5.94 1.19 5.12
N LEU A 83 5.65 -0.07 4.78
CA LEU A 83 4.47 -0.76 5.30
C LEU A 83 4.55 -1.00 6.81
N ASN A 84 5.76 -1.07 7.37
CA ASN A 84 5.89 -1.20 8.82
C ASN A 84 5.34 0.05 9.53
N GLU A 85 5.55 1.22 8.94
CA GLU A 85 4.98 2.46 9.49
C GLU A 85 3.46 2.47 9.33
N LEU A 86 2.95 2.09 8.17
CA LEU A 86 1.50 2.05 7.94
C LEU A 86 0.78 1.07 8.86
N THR A 87 1.36 -0.12 9.07
CA THR A 87 0.73 -1.13 9.93
C THR A 87 0.77 -0.73 11.40
N SER A 88 1.72 0.10 11.78
CA SER A 88 1.86 0.60 13.16
C SER A 88 0.97 1.81 13.44
N PHE A 89 0.46 2.46 12.40
CA PHE A 89 -0.37 3.64 12.56
C PHE A 89 -1.72 3.30 13.18
N LYS A 90 -2.13 4.12 14.16
CA LYS A 90 -3.47 4.08 14.72
C LYS A 90 -3.96 5.50 14.98
N SER A 91 -5.20 5.77 14.59
CA SER A 91 -5.83 7.06 14.87
C SER A 91 -6.13 7.22 16.36
N SER A 92 -6.61 8.40 16.75
CA SER A 92 -7.06 8.67 18.12
C SER A 92 -8.18 7.71 18.57
N LEU A 93 -8.93 7.15 17.62
CA LEU A 93 -9.98 6.17 17.90
C LEU A 93 -9.47 4.72 17.86
N GLY A 94 -8.16 4.51 17.72
CA GLY A 94 -7.57 3.17 17.64
C GLY A 94 -7.74 2.47 16.31
N LEU A 95 -8.18 3.18 15.28
CA LEU A 95 -8.37 2.62 13.93
C LEU A 95 -7.08 2.70 13.13
N GLY A 96 -6.72 1.60 12.48
CA GLY A 96 -5.55 1.53 11.61
C GLY A 96 -5.88 1.84 10.16
N ILE A 97 -4.86 1.74 9.32
CA ILE A 97 -5.01 1.86 7.87
C ILE A 97 -5.79 0.65 7.35
N GLU A 98 -6.69 0.87 6.41
CA GLU A 98 -7.55 -0.18 5.85
C GLU A 98 -7.36 -0.31 4.34
N ARG A 99 -7.72 -1.50 3.84
CA ARG A 99 -7.76 -1.76 2.40
C ARG A 99 -9.12 -1.39 1.84
N ASP A 100 -9.12 -0.72 0.68
CA ASP A 100 -10.35 -0.49 -0.09
C ASP A 100 -10.75 -1.81 -0.78
N ALA A 101 -11.75 -2.48 -0.23
CA ALA A 101 -12.21 -3.77 -0.70
C ALA A 101 -12.85 -3.70 -2.10
N TRP A 102 -13.25 -2.52 -2.54
CA TRP A 102 -13.92 -2.32 -3.82
C TRP A 102 -12.97 -1.88 -4.93
N PHE A 103 -11.69 -1.62 -4.60
CA PHE A 103 -10.72 -1.19 -5.59
C PHE A 103 -10.31 -2.36 -6.49
N PRO A 104 -10.45 -2.23 -7.83
CA PRO A 104 -10.17 -3.32 -8.75
C PRO A 104 -8.66 -3.51 -8.97
N MET A 105 -8.18 -4.73 -8.73
CA MET A 105 -6.77 -5.08 -8.93
C MET A 105 -6.38 -5.04 -10.41
N ASN A 106 -5.28 -4.36 -10.74
CA ASN A 106 -4.71 -4.30 -12.08
C ASN A 106 -5.62 -3.69 -13.15
N LYS A 107 -6.51 -2.78 -12.78
CA LYS A 107 -7.41 -2.10 -13.72
C LYS A 107 -7.05 -0.64 -13.94
N LYS A 108 -6.57 0.04 -12.91
CA LYS A 108 -6.22 1.46 -12.97
C LYS A 108 -4.72 1.64 -12.87
N THR A 109 -4.18 2.61 -13.63
CA THR A 109 -2.77 2.99 -13.52
C THR A 109 -2.58 4.01 -12.39
N LEU A 110 -1.31 4.26 -12.02
CA LEU A 110 -1.01 5.34 -11.09
C LEU A 110 -1.45 6.68 -11.65
N GLU A 111 -1.31 6.90 -12.96
CA GLU A 111 -1.79 8.12 -13.59
C GLU A 111 -3.30 8.28 -13.45
N ASP A 112 -4.07 7.21 -13.62
CA ASP A 112 -5.51 7.25 -13.41
C ASP A 112 -5.85 7.69 -11.98
N CYS A 113 -5.14 7.15 -10.99
CA CYS A 113 -5.35 7.50 -9.58
C CYS A 113 -4.93 8.94 -9.29
N LYS A 114 -3.91 9.45 -9.99
CA LYS A 114 -3.43 10.81 -9.84
C LYS A 114 -4.45 11.84 -10.32
N GLN A 115 -5.29 11.46 -11.29
CA GLN A 115 -6.30 12.33 -11.85
C GLN A 115 -7.57 12.44 -10.99
N LEU A 116 -7.72 11.60 -10.01
CA LEU A 116 -8.91 11.60 -9.14
C LEU A 116 -8.96 12.75 -8.14
#